data_140d0b1d1ff130477f777c5279afe60b
#
_entry.id   140d0b1d1ff130477f777c5279afe60b
#
_cell.length_a   1.000
_cell.length_b   1.000
_cell.length_c   1.000
_cell.angle_alpha   90.00
_cell.angle_beta   90.00
_cell.angle_gamma   90.00
#
_symmetry.space_group_name_H-M   'P 1'
#
loop_
_entity.id
_entity.type
_entity.pdbx_description
1 polymer ?
#
loop_
_entity_poly.entity_id
_entity_poly.type
_entity_poly.pdbx_seq_one_letter_code
_entity_poly.pdbx_strand_id
1 'polypeptide(L)'
;MMRMPPFTLHTPASLDEALEIASNLQDAEKEFDWVAGGTDLLPNYKWHLNSKKNVISLANVTELFELKATHIGAMVRLHELVESEVVHPVLAKAASMIASVLIRRSGTVGGNICLDTRCYWFNQSEDWRESIDWCHKCDCGTEADCRVIPNQNTLCVATYQADLAPVLMCLDATIHLASSTGTRSMQLTDFFELDGMTRNKLQPGELVTHLTIPKDSAQWQGDYQKLRQRESWDFPEAGVAVMWKRNGVNAPNDIRVATTGLESIPGFHQSQAQHALEDWNGKESIMSLAESIRKAVKPVQNTWYTPSYRRKMTRILTKRACAGLLEDSK
;
A
#
# COMPACT_ATOMS: atom_id res chain seq x y z
N MET A 1 11.52 25.81 -12.13
CA MET A 1 12.32 24.56 -11.99
C MET A 1 12.13 24.08 -10.57
N MET A 2 11.55 22.93 -10.38
CA MET A 2 11.31 22.38 -9.03
C MET A 2 12.66 21.98 -8.40
N ARG A 3 13.17 22.84 -7.51
CA ARG A 3 14.42 22.60 -6.77
C ARG A 3 14.08 21.87 -5.49
N MET A 4 14.75 20.74 -5.26
CA MET A 4 14.61 20.02 -4.00
C MET A 4 15.13 20.90 -2.84
N PRO A 5 14.37 21.02 -1.72
CA PRO A 5 14.85 21.74 -0.56
C PRO A 5 16.09 21.05 0.02
N PRO A 6 17.00 21.79 0.67
CA PRO A 6 18.17 21.18 1.29
C PRO A 6 17.77 20.37 2.53
N PHE A 7 18.44 19.24 2.72
CA PHE A 7 18.30 18.41 3.91
C PHE A 7 19.64 17.79 4.31
N THR A 8 19.78 17.40 5.57
CA THR A 8 20.89 16.61 6.07
C THR A 8 20.57 15.13 5.85
N LEU A 9 21.46 14.43 5.14
CA LEU A 9 21.33 12.99 4.92
C LEU A 9 22.16 12.24 5.95
N HIS A 10 21.51 11.36 6.72
CA HIS A 10 22.13 10.40 7.63
C HIS A 10 22.19 9.03 6.95
N THR A 11 23.32 8.33 7.06
CA THR A 11 23.58 7.05 6.35
C THR A 11 24.05 5.98 7.31
N PRO A 12 23.20 5.50 8.24
CA PRO A 12 23.57 4.44 9.18
C PRO A 12 23.94 3.15 8.45
N ALA A 13 24.84 2.37 9.08
CA ALA A 13 25.32 1.09 8.58
C ALA A 13 24.61 -0.12 9.22
N SER A 14 23.80 0.09 10.28
CA SER A 14 23.05 -0.95 10.97
C SER A 14 21.67 -0.44 11.38
N LEU A 15 20.78 -1.37 11.75
CA LEU A 15 19.46 -1.04 12.28
C LEU A 15 19.57 -0.25 13.60
N ASP A 16 20.44 -0.69 14.50
CA ASP A 16 20.64 -0.04 15.80
C ASP A 16 21.11 1.40 15.63
N GLU A 17 22.08 1.65 14.75
CA GLU A 17 22.56 3.01 14.44
C GLU A 17 21.45 3.88 13.84
N ALA A 18 20.61 3.31 12.97
CA ALA A 18 19.47 4.02 12.37
C ALA A 18 18.47 4.46 13.45
N LEU A 19 18.15 3.57 14.38
CA LEU A 19 17.22 3.84 15.48
C LEU A 19 17.81 4.83 16.50
N GLU A 20 19.10 4.77 16.75
CA GLU A 20 19.81 5.75 17.60
C GLU A 20 19.77 7.15 17.00
N ILE A 21 20.06 7.29 15.69
CA ILE A 21 19.96 8.59 15.00
C ILE A 21 18.53 9.13 15.06
N ALA A 22 17.52 8.28 14.85
CA ALA A 22 16.13 8.68 14.94
C ALA A 22 15.77 9.18 16.35
N SER A 23 16.18 8.46 17.40
CA SER A 23 15.99 8.86 18.80
C SER A 23 16.65 10.21 19.10
N ASN A 24 17.91 10.40 18.71
CA ASN A 24 18.64 11.65 18.90
C ASN A 24 17.99 12.85 18.20
N LEU A 25 17.42 12.62 17.00
CA LEU A 25 16.66 13.67 16.30
C LEU A 25 15.36 14.00 17.01
N GLN A 26 14.63 13.01 17.53
CA GLN A 26 13.41 13.21 18.31
C GLN A 26 13.67 13.97 19.61
N ASP A 27 14.70 13.59 20.36
CA ASP A 27 15.09 14.25 21.60
C ASP A 27 15.51 15.72 21.39
N ALA A 28 16.00 16.03 20.17
CA ALA A 28 16.32 17.38 19.72
C ALA A 28 15.14 18.11 19.08
N GLU A 29 13.92 17.56 19.12
CA GLU A 29 12.70 18.06 18.47
C GLU A 29 12.88 18.34 16.96
N LYS A 30 13.70 17.53 16.29
CA LYS A 30 13.97 17.64 14.85
C LYS A 30 13.18 16.60 14.08
N GLU A 31 12.35 17.08 13.17
CA GLU A 31 11.63 16.20 12.24
C GLU A 31 12.56 15.55 11.23
N PHE A 32 12.26 14.31 10.88
CA PHE A 32 12.97 13.56 9.85
C PHE A 32 12.03 12.63 9.09
N ASP A 33 12.49 12.18 7.92
CA ASP A 33 11.86 11.08 7.18
C ASP A 33 12.84 9.92 7.00
N TRP A 34 12.30 8.70 7.05
CA TRP A 34 12.99 7.52 6.58
C TRP A 34 13.01 7.50 5.06
N VAL A 35 14.15 7.30 4.43
CA VAL A 35 14.23 7.05 2.99
C VAL A 35 14.71 5.64 2.71
N ALA A 36 13.85 4.86 2.03
CA ALA A 36 14.18 3.55 1.49
C ALA A 36 14.69 3.72 0.04
N GLY A 37 13.88 3.38 -0.98
CA GLY A 37 14.25 3.58 -2.38
C GLY A 37 14.15 5.01 -2.92
N GLY A 38 13.56 5.93 -2.16
CA GLY A 38 13.42 7.34 -2.50
C GLY A 38 12.51 7.65 -3.71
N THR A 39 11.92 6.63 -4.33
CA THR A 39 11.17 6.76 -5.59
C THR A 39 9.84 7.50 -5.45
N ASP A 40 9.36 7.69 -4.23
CA ASP A 40 8.18 8.49 -3.90
C ASP A 40 8.54 9.72 -3.05
N LEU A 41 9.35 9.55 -2.01
CA LEU A 41 9.73 10.63 -1.11
C LEU A 41 10.43 11.79 -1.83
N LEU A 42 11.44 11.49 -2.66
CA LEU A 42 12.22 12.54 -3.32
C LEU A 42 11.43 13.31 -4.40
N PRO A 43 10.56 12.70 -5.22
CA PRO A 43 9.60 13.42 -6.04
C PRO A 43 8.67 14.34 -5.23
N ASN A 44 8.16 13.88 -4.07
CA ASN A 44 7.34 14.71 -3.19
C ASN A 44 8.14 15.91 -2.64
N TYR A 45 9.39 15.72 -2.24
CA TYR A 45 10.28 16.80 -1.82
C TYR A 45 10.50 17.86 -2.92
N LYS A 46 10.63 17.45 -4.19
CA LYS A 46 10.72 18.39 -5.33
C LYS A 46 9.44 19.22 -5.51
N TRP A 47 8.32 18.76 -5.00
CA TRP A 47 7.04 19.46 -5.00
C TRP A 47 6.80 20.20 -3.69
N HIS A 48 7.77 20.18 -2.78
CA HIS A 48 7.70 20.76 -1.43
C HIS A 48 6.53 20.16 -0.61
N LEU A 49 6.29 18.86 -0.79
CA LEU A 49 5.28 18.13 -0.03
C LEU A 49 5.91 17.55 1.25
N ASN A 50 5.53 18.07 2.42
CA ASN A 50 5.94 17.59 3.75
C ASN A 50 7.46 17.36 3.87
N SER A 51 8.29 18.20 3.21
CA SER A 51 9.74 17.98 3.22
C SER A 51 10.36 18.25 4.60
N LYS A 52 11.17 17.33 5.07
CA LYS A 52 11.88 17.42 6.36
C LYS A 52 13.33 17.84 6.16
N LYS A 53 13.91 18.50 7.19
CA LYS A 53 15.31 18.96 7.17
C LYS A 53 16.31 17.82 7.39
N ASN A 54 15.88 16.67 7.89
CA ASN A 54 16.71 15.49 8.11
C ASN A 54 16.08 14.30 7.38
N VAL A 55 16.92 13.48 6.77
CA VAL A 55 16.53 12.25 6.08
C VAL A 55 17.48 11.14 6.51
N ILE A 56 16.94 10.02 6.99
CA ILE A 56 17.72 8.84 7.40
C ILE A 56 17.59 7.79 6.30
N SER A 57 18.71 7.47 5.63
CA SER A 57 18.75 6.49 4.56
C SER A 57 18.89 5.08 5.11
N LEU A 58 18.02 4.17 4.68
CA LEU A 58 18.09 2.75 5.02
C LEU A 58 18.91 1.93 4.03
N ALA A 59 19.55 2.56 3.05
CA ALA A 59 20.23 1.89 1.94
C ALA A 59 21.40 0.97 2.37
N ASN A 60 22.04 1.28 3.50
CA ASN A 60 23.18 0.50 4.02
C ASN A 60 22.81 -0.42 5.20
N VAL A 61 21.54 -0.45 5.61
CA VAL A 61 21.04 -1.27 6.74
C VAL A 61 20.75 -2.67 6.22
N THR A 62 21.77 -3.53 6.23
CA THR A 62 21.74 -4.85 5.55
C THR A 62 20.73 -5.82 6.13
N GLU A 63 20.40 -5.69 7.41
CA GLU A 63 19.40 -6.50 8.13
C GLU A 63 18.00 -6.41 7.52
N LEU A 64 17.71 -5.35 6.76
CA LEU A 64 16.41 -5.10 6.14
C LEU A 64 16.23 -5.72 4.74
N PHE A 65 17.23 -6.44 4.21
CA PHE A 65 17.23 -6.95 2.83
C PHE A 65 16.94 -8.45 2.70
N GLU A 66 16.68 -9.15 3.81
CA GLU A 66 16.45 -10.60 3.74
C GLU A 66 15.18 -10.94 2.97
N LEU A 67 15.28 -11.88 2.01
CA LEU A 67 14.15 -12.39 1.24
C LEU A 67 14.07 -13.92 1.34
N LYS A 68 12.99 -14.41 1.95
CA LYS A 68 12.62 -15.82 2.05
C LYS A 68 11.12 -15.98 1.79
N ALA A 69 10.65 -17.20 1.55
CA ALA A 69 9.24 -17.49 1.27
C ALA A 69 8.27 -16.93 2.34
N THR A 70 8.68 -16.93 3.60
CA THR A 70 7.87 -16.49 4.75
C THR A 70 8.40 -15.23 5.43
N HIS A 71 9.46 -14.61 4.91
CA HIS A 71 10.08 -13.42 5.48
C HIS A 71 10.52 -12.48 4.35
N ILE A 72 10.03 -11.25 4.37
CA ILE A 72 10.31 -10.25 3.35
C ILE A 72 10.78 -8.97 4.05
N GLY A 73 12.06 -8.69 3.98
CA GLY A 73 12.67 -7.47 4.53
C GLY A 73 12.12 -6.19 3.90
N ALA A 74 12.03 -5.12 4.68
CA ALA A 74 11.45 -3.85 4.22
C ALA A 74 12.24 -3.21 3.07
N MET A 75 13.55 -3.47 2.98
CA MET A 75 14.44 -2.95 1.94
C MET A 75 14.58 -3.88 0.73
N VAL A 76 13.94 -5.06 0.73
CA VAL A 76 13.83 -5.90 -0.47
C VAL A 76 13.23 -5.06 -1.60
N ARG A 77 13.90 -5.04 -2.74
CA ARG A 77 13.47 -4.26 -3.90
C ARG A 77 12.28 -4.91 -4.60
N LEU A 78 11.39 -4.11 -5.14
CA LEU A 78 10.23 -4.62 -5.88
C LEU A 78 10.62 -5.50 -7.08
N HIS A 79 11.75 -5.19 -7.71
CA HIS A 79 12.35 -5.97 -8.77
C HIS A 79 12.76 -7.38 -8.29
N GLU A 80 13.32 -7.51 -7.09
CA GLU A 80 13.71 -8.79 -6.50
C GLU A 80 12.48 -9.69 -6.24
N LEU A 81 11.32 -9.10 -5.86
CA LEU A 81 10.08 -9.87 -5.76
C LEU A 81 9.61 -10.41 -7.12
N VAL A 82 9.78 -9.62 -8.19
CA VAL A 82 9.36 -10.02 -9.55
C VAL A 82 10.18 -11.19 -10.08
N GLU A 83 11.47 -11.24 -9.76
CA GLU A 83 12.42 -12.26 -10.22
C GLU A 83 12.54 -13.44 -9.26
N SER A 84 11.93 -13.37 -8.09
CA SER A 84 12.06 -14.39 -7.05
C SER A 84 11.19 -15.61 -7.34
N GLU A 85 11.78 -16.79 -7.23
CA GLU A 85 11.08 -18.08 -7.27
C GLU A 85 10.58 -18.51 -5.88
N VAL A 86 10.98 -17.81 -4.80
CA VAL A 86 10.62 -18.20 -3.42
C VAL A 86 9.39 -17.47 -2.89
N VAL A 87 9.04 -16.30 -3.44
CA VAL A 87 7.85 -15.56 -3.00
C VAL A 87 6.59 -16.09 -3.68
N HIS A 88 5.44 -15.83 -3.05
CA HIS A 88 4.15 -16.22 -3.60
C HIS A 88 3.93 -15.61 -5.01
N PRO A 89 3.53 -16.40 -6.05
CA PRO A 89 3.41 -15.93 -7.43
C PRO A 89 2.51 -14.71 -7.61
N VAL A 90 1.41 -14.61 -6.85
CA VAL A 90 0.50 -13.45 -6.91
C VAL A 90 1.17 -12.19 -6.37
N LEU A 91 2.06 -12.31 -5.38
CA LEU A 91 2.85 -11.18 -4.87
C LEU A 91 3.87 -10.70 -5.91
N ALA A 92 4.57 -11.63 -6.57
CA ALA A 92 5.46 -11.31 -7.70
C ALA A 92 4.70 -10.63 -8.85
N LYS A 93 3.49 -11.12 -9.17
CA LYS A 93 2.59 -10.50 -10.16
C LYS A 93 2.22 -9.07 -9.77
N ALA A 94 1.78 -8.83 -8.53
CA ALA A 94 1.44 -7.49 -8.05
C ALA A 94 2.66 -6.55 -8.12
N ALA A 95 3.83 -7.01 -7.69
CA ALA A 95 5.08 -6.26 -7.79
C ALA A 95 5.41 -5.88 -9.24
N SER A 96 5.18 -6.77 -10.21
CA SER A 96 5.44 -6.53 -11.64
C SER A 96 4.59 -5.40 -12.22
N MET A 97 3.41 -5.15 -11.64
CA MET A 97 2.48 -4.09 -12.05
C MET A 97 2.79 -2.72 -11.45
N ILE A 98 3.77 -2.62 -10.54
CA ILE A 98 4.17 -1.35 -9.92
C ILE A 98 5.07 -0.57 -10.87
N ALA A 99 4.70 0.68 -11.12
CA ALA A 99 5.50 1.69 -11.83
C ALA A 99 6.21 1.16 -13.11
N SER A 100 7.50 1.44 -13.28
CA SER A 100 8.35 0.94 -14.35
C SER A 100 9.44 0.01 -13.82
N VAL A 101 10.11 -0.74 -14.73
CA VAL A 101 11.23 -1.61 -14.37
C VAL A 101 12.33 -0.83 -13.62
N LEU A 102 12.66 0.37 -14.07
CA LEU A 102 13.71 1.20 -13.45
C LEU A 102 13.31 1.63 -12.03
N ILE A 103 12.04 2.03 -11.83
CA ILE A 103 11.55 2.40 -10.50
C ILE A 103 11.53 1.20 -9.56
N ARG A 104 11.14 0.01 -10.02
CA ARG A 104 11.17 -1.20 -9.21
C ARG A 104 12.56 -1.62 -8.74
N ARG A 105 13.63 -1.25 -9.46
CA ARG A 105 15.01 -1.49 -9.03
C ARG A 105 15.46 -0.64 -7.84
N SER A 106 14.75 0.44 -7.55
CA SER A 106 15.01 1.29 -6.37
C SER A 106 13.89 1.21 -5.34
N GLY A 107 12.63 1.11 -5.77
CA GLY A 107 11.47 0.98 -4.88
C GLY A 107 11.52 -0.31 -4.08
N THR A 108 11.08 -0.25 -2.81
CA THR A 108 11.20 -1.35 -1.84
C THR A 108 9.83 -1.79 -1.31
N VAL A 109 9.78 -2.96 -0.69
CA VAL A 109 8.55 -3.50 -0.08
C VAL A 109 8.05 -2.58 1.03
N GLY A 110 8.88 -2.22 2.00
CA GLY A 110 8.51 -1.31 3.09
C GLY A 110 8.06 0.06 2.58
N GLY A 111 8.78 0.62 1.58
CA GLY A 111 8.40 1.87 0.94
C GLY A 111 7.05 1.78 0.21
N ASN A 112 6.71 0.63 -0.39
CA ASN A 112 5.41 0.43 -1.01
C ASN A 112 4.28 0.31 0.04
N ILE A 113 4.49 -0.44 1.11
CA ILE A 113 3.50 -0.57 2.20
C ILE A 113 3.25 0.77 2.90
N CYS A 114 4.31 1.55 3.14
CA CYS A 114 4.23 2.87 3.78
C CYS A 114 3.98 4.02 2.79
N LEU A 115 3.58 3.72 1.55
CA LEU A 115 3.32 4.72 0.52
C LEU A 115 2.36 5.79 1.05
N ASP A 116 2.68 7.06 0.79
CA ASP A 116 1.79 8.16 1.14
C ASP A 116 0.49 8.09 0.30
N THR A 117 -0.62 8.51 0.90
CA THR A 117 -1.92 8.55 0.24
C THR A 117 -1.97 9.65 -0.82
N ARG A 118 -2.75 9.43 -1.87
CA ARG A 118 -2.82 10.27 -3.06
C ARG A 118 -4.15 11.00 -3.20
N CYS A 119 -4.02 12.27 -3.56
CA CYS A 119 -5.15 13.10 -3.96
C CYS A 119 -4.65 14.13 -4.97
N TYR A 120 -5.32 14.32 -6.10
CA TYR A 120 -4.85 15.27 -7.09
C TYR A 120 -4.90 16.73 -6.61
N TRP A 121 -5.63 17.02 -5.54
CA TRP A 121 -5.61 18.33 -4.87
C TRP A 121 -4.38 18.55 -3.98
N PHE A 122 -3.77 17.48 -3.49
CA PHE A 122 -2.59 17.55 -2.62
C PHE A 122 -1.29 17.35 -3.40
N ASN A 123 -1.23 16.35 -4.30
CA ASN A 123 0.00 15.97 -5.01
C ASN A 123 0.28 16.91 -6.20
N GLN A 124 0.48 18.19 -5.90
CA GLN A 124 0.76 19.29 -6.81
C GLN A 124 1.93 20.13 -6.28
N SER A 125 2.45 21.05 -7.12
CA SER A 125 3.47 22.00 -6.67
C SER A 125 2.95 22.92 -5.56
N GLU A 126 3.87 23.46 -4.77
CA GLU A 126 3.56 24.39 -3.69
C GLU A 126 2.77 25.61 -4.21
N ASP A 127 3.28 26.28 -5.27
CA ASP A 127 2.61 27.42 -5.90
C ASP A 127 1.15 27.10 -6.31
N TRP A 128 0.92 25.88 -6.83
CA TRP A 128 -0.42 25.49 -7.23
C TRP A 128 -1.32 25.26 -6.00
N ARG A 129 -0.81 24.60 -4.95
CA ARG A 129 -1.57 24.38 -3.71
C ARG A 129 -1.90 25.68 -3.00
N GLU A 130 -0.98 26.64 -3.01
CA GLU A 130 -1.21 28.00 -2.51
C GLU A 130 -2.31 28.70 -3.31
N SER A 131 -2.30 28.61 -4.65
CA SER A 131 -3.28 29.27 -5.51
C SER A 131 -4.72 28.81 -5.32
N ILE A 132 -4.93 27.60 -4.77
CA ILE A 132 -6.25 27.07 -4.41
C ILE A 132 -6.56 27.20 -2.92
N ASP A 133 -5.75 27.97 -2.19
CA ASP A 133 -5.89 28.15 -0.75
C ASP A 133 -5.78 26.83 0.01
N TRP A 134 -4.80 26.01 -0.38
CA TRP A 134 -4.41 24.73 0.22
C TRP A 134 -5.54 23.67 0.30
N CYS A 135 -5.31 22.60 1.04
CA CYS A 135 -6.29 21.57 1.35
C CYS A 135 -6.05 21.02 2.77
N HIS A 136 -6.99 20.30 3.32
CA HIS A 136 -6.94 19.73 4.67
C HIS A 136 -5.63 18.95 4.99
N LYS A 137 -5.03 18.25 4.02
CA LYS A 137 -3.76 17.51 4.18
C LYS A 137 -2.51 18.40 4.00
N CYS A 138 -2.63 19.70 3.88
CA CYS A 138 -1.45 20.55 3.65
C CYS A 138 -0.57 20.64 4.90
N ASP A 139 0.71 20.94 4.67
CA ASP A 139 1.74 21.23 5.67
C ASP A 139 2.00 22.75 5.81
N CYS A 140 1.05 23.57 5.40
CA CYS A 140 1.15 25.02 5.31
C CYS A 140 0.91 25.75 6.64
N GLY A 141 0.55 25.04 7.71
CA GLY A 141 0.22 25.63 9.02
C GLY A 141 -1.12 26.38 9.06
N THR A 142 -1.96 26.27 8.03
CA THR A 142 -3.31 26.82 8.00
C THR A 142 -4.36 25.72 8.10
N GLU A 143 -5.51 26.03 8.72
CA GLU A 143 -6.68 25.14 8.72
C GLU A 143 -7.44 25.29 7.40
N ALA A 144 -7.01 24.55 6.37
CA ALA A 144 -7.70 24.55 5.09
C ALA A 144 -8.76 23.44 5.01
N ASP A 145 -9.84 23.68 4.28
CA ASP A 145 -10.92 22.72 4.09
C ASP A 145 -10.56 21.62 3.07
N CYS A 146 -11.16 20.46 3.18
CA CYS A 146 -11.01 19.38 2.22
C CYS A 146 -11.62 19.76 0.87
N ARG A 147 -10.82 19.75 -0.21
CA ARG A 147 -11.28 20.11 -1.57
C ARG A 147 -12.11 19.00 -2.24
N VAL A 148 -12.08 17.80 -1.68
CA VAL A 148 -12.86 16.65 -2.17
C VAL A 148 -14.24 16.58 -1.49
N ILE A 149 -14.28 16.76 -0.17
CA ILE A 149 -15.50 16.77 0.64
C ILE A 149 -15.47 18.05 1.50
N PRO A 150 -15.99 19.17 0.98
CA PRO A 150 -16.04 20.44 1.72
C PRO A 150 -16.88 20.35 2.99
N ASN A 151 -16.54 21.18 3.97
CA ASN A 151 -17.19 21.28 5.29
C ASN A 151 -17.08 20.00 6.14
N GLN A 152 -16.03 19.18 5.89
CA GLN A 152 -15.76 17.99 6.69
C GLN A 152 -14.23 17.86 6.89
N ASN A 153 -13.71 18.33 8.01
CA ASN A 153 -12.28 18.39 8.33
C ASN A 153 -11.86 17.42 9.44
N THR A 154 -12.61 16.33 9.61
CA THR A 154 -12.26 15.30 10.61
C THR A 154 -11.29 14.28 10.09
N LEU A 155 -11.37 13.94 8.78
CA LEU A 155 -10.53 12.92 8.14
C LEU A 155 -10.10 13.37 6.74
N CYS A 156 -8.87 13.05 6.37
CA CYS A 156 -8.40 13.20 5.00
C CYS A 156 -8.83 11.98 4.17
N VAL A 157 -9.44 12.24 3.02
CA VAL A 157 -9.92 11.20 2.07
C VAL A 157 -8.92 10.89 0.95
N ALA A 158 -7.66 11.30 1.08
CA ALA A 158 -6.62 10.92 0.12
C ALA A 158 -6.48 9.39 0.06
N THR A 159 -6.32 8.84 -1.13
CA THR A 159 -6.46 7.41 -1.41
C THR A 159 -5.14 6.67 -1.21
N TYR A 160 -5.18 5.54 -0.52
CA TYR A 160 -4.07 4.59 -0.47
C TYR A 160 -3.98 3.82 -1.79
N GLN A 161 -2.82 3.86 -2.46
CA GLN A 161 -2.66 3.37 -3.83
C GLN A 161 -1.43 2.44 -4.01
N ALA A 162 -1.08 1.65 -3.00
CA ALA A 162 -0.02 0.65 -3.14
C ALA A 162 -0.58 -0.72 -3.59
N ASP A 163 0.18 -1.42 -4.41
CA ASP A 163 -0.25 -2.68 -5.04
C ASP A 163 0.02 -3.92 -4.17
N LEU A 164 1.04 -3.91 -3.27
CA LEU A 164 1.42 -5.09 -2.50
C LEU A 164 0.47 -5.38 -1.33
N ALA A 165 -0.04 -4.33 -0.67
CA ALA A 165 -0.85 -4.47 0.54
C ALA A 165 -2.06 -5.40 0.37
N PRO A 166 -2.90 -5.31 -0.68
CA PRO A 166 -4.06 -6.19 -0.81
C PRO A 166 -3.67 -7.67 -0.93
N VAL A 167 -2.57 -7.98 -1.62
CA VAL A 167 -2.09 -9.37 -1.73
C VAL A 167 -1.55 -9.87 -0.39
N LEU A 168 -0.74 -9.06 0.29
CA LEU A 168 -0.17 -9.41 1.60
C LEU A 168 -1.25 -9.57 2.67
N MET A 169 -2.31 -8.75 2.65
CA MET A 169 -3.47 -8.91 3.53
C MET A 169 -4.19 -10.24 3.28
N CYS A 170 -4.39 -10.60 2.03
CA CYS A 170 -4.99 -11.91 1.68
C CYS A 170 -4.08 -13.09 2.05
N LEU A 171 -2.75 -12.91 2.11
CA LEU A 171 -1.78 -13.89 2.56
C LEU A 171 -1.59 -13.91 4.09
N ASP A 172 -2.38 -13.13 4.84
CA ASP A 172 -2.34 -13.05 6.30
C ASP A 172 -0.98 -12.58 6.84
N ALA A 173 -0.40 -11.59 6.18
CA ALA A 173 0.90 -11.07 6.53
C ALA A 173 0.89 -10.32 7.87
N THR A 174 1.92 -10.54 8.67
CA THR A 174 2.24 -9.79 9.89
C THR A 174 3.33 -8.77 9.55
N ILE A 175 3.14 -7.52 9.93
CA ILE A 175 4.13 -6.45 9.81
C ILE A 175 4.91 -6.30 11.12
N HIS A 176 6.23 -6.17 11.01
CA HIS A 176 7.15 -6.03 12.13
C HIS A 176 7.78 -4.64 12.13
N LEU A 177 7.75 -3.99 13.28
CA LEU A 177 8.18 -2.62 13.50
C LEU A 177 9.29 -2.56 14.54
N ALA A 178 10.20 -1.61 14.41
CA ALA A 178 11.24 -1.34 15.37
C ALA A 178 11.38 0.16 15.67
N SER A 179 11.71 0.48 16.90
CA SER A 179 12.10 1.81 17.39
C SER A 179 13.23 1.69 18.39
N SER A 180 13.79 2.81 18.84
CA SER A 180 14.81 2.84 19.92
C SER A 180 14.33 2.22 21.24
N THR A 181 13.00 2.13 21.46
CA THR A 181 12.39 1.59 22.69
C THR A 181 12.04 0.10 22.58
N GLY A 182 12.17 -0.52 21.41
CA GLY A 182 11.90 -1.95 21.21
C GLY A 182 11.20 -2.27 19.89
N THR A 183 10.70 -3.49 19.81
CA THR A 183 10.02 -4.03 18.63
C THR A 183 8.58 -4.39 18.93
N ARG A 184 7.70 -4.30 17.94
CA ARG A 184 6.33 -4.79 18.00
C ARG A 184 5.87 -5.31 16.63
N SER A 185 4.82 -6.09 16.62
CA SER A 185 4.22 -6.59 15.39
C SER A 185 2.70 -6.55 15.45
N MET A 186 2.06 -6.55 14.29
CA MET A 186 0.60 -6.65 14.17
C MET A 186 0.22 -7.27 12.84
N GLN A 187 -1.03 -7.70 12.71
CA GLN A 187 -1.56 -8.09 11.40
C GLN A 187 -1.52 -6.90 10.44
N LEU A 188 -1.18 -7.14 9.18
CA LEU A 188 -1.12 -6.06 8.19
C LEU A 188 -2.49 -5.39 7.99
N THR A 189 -3.59 -6.12 8.18
CA THR A 189 -4.96 -5.58 8.15
C THR A 189 -5.21 -4.52 9.22
N ASP A 190 -4.49 -4.58 10.34
CA ASP A 190 -4.64 -3.66 11.47
C ASP A 190 -3.68 -2.47 11.41
N PHE A 191 -2.74 -2.48 10.45
CA PHE A 191 -1.68 -1.47 10.35
C PHE A 191 -2.16 -0.12 9.83
N PHE A 192 -3.19 -0.10 8.99
CA PHE A 192 -3.66 1.11 8.31
C PHE A 192 -4.69 1.89 9.13
N GLU A 193 -4.67 3.22 8.98
CA GLU A 193 -5.64 4.14 9.59
C GLU A 193 -6.54 4.76 8.52
N LEU A 194 -7.84 4.85 8.80
CA LEU A 194 -8.83 5.43 7.89
C LEU A 194 -8.73 6.96 7.85
N ASP A 195 -7.53 7.46 7.68
CA ASP A 195 -7.23 8.88 7.51
C ASP A 195 -6.04 9.03 6.57
N GLY A 196 -6.22 9.77 5.49
CA GLY A 196 -5.16 9.99 4.51
C GLY A 196 -3.97 10.82 5.02
N MET A 197 -4.07 11.46 6.19
CA MET A 197 -2.95 12.15 6.86
C MET A 197 -2.16 11.18 7.73
N THR A 198 -2.81 10.50 8.66
CA THR A 198 -2.19 9.55 9.59
C THR A 198 -1.74 8.27 8.87
N ARG A 199 -2.53 7.77 7.92
CA ARG A 199 -2.24 6.65 7.00
C ARG A 199 -2.06 5.28 7.65
N ASN A 200 -1.24 5.20 8.71
CA ASN A 200 -0.88 3.95 9.37
C ASN A 200 -0.50 4.17 10.84
N LYS A 201 -0.31 3.07 11.56
CA LYS A 201 -0.03 3.06 13.01
C LYS A 201 1.45 3.16 13.39
N LEU A 202 2.32 3.59 12.48
CA LEU A 202 3.70 3.90 12.83
C LEU A 202 3.73 5.04 13.86
N GLN A 203 4.44 4.81 14.96
CA GLN A 203 4.73 5.85 15.92
C GLN A 203 5.94 6.68 15.47
N PRO A 204 6.11 7.92 15.96
CA PRO A 204 7.32 8.68 15.70
C PRO A 204 8.57 7.85 15.99
N GLY A 205 9.55 7.85 15.09
CA GLY A 205 10.78 7.08 15.21
C GLY A 205 10.70 5.58 14.89
N GLU A 206 9.50 5.03 14.67
CA GLU A 206 9.36 3.65 14.21
C GLU A 206 9.65 3.50 12.73
N LEU A 207 10.15 2.33 12.36
CA LEU A 207 10.28 1.89 10.98
C LEU A 207 9.80 0.45 10.80
N VAL A 208 9.38 0.12 9.58
CA VAL A 208 9.07 -1.26 9.20
C VAL A 208 10.38 -2.00 8.96
N THR A 209 10.58 -3.13 9.64
CA THR A 209 11.77 -3.98 9.45
C THR A 209 11.54 -5.07 8.42
N HIS A 210 10.43 -5.78 8.51
CA HIS A 210 10.06 -6.85 7.60
C HIS A 210 8.58 -7.20 7.71
N LEU A 211 8.12 -8.05 6.78
CA LEU A 211 6.83 -8.73 6.86
C LEU A 211 7.07 -10.24 6.95
N THR A 212 6.24 -10.92 7.73
CA THR A 212 6.18 -12.38 7.74
C THR A 212 4.86 -12.88 7.17
N ILE A 213 4.92 -14.00 6.45
CA ILE A 213 3.76 -14.67 5.84
C ILE A 213 3.68 -16.09 6.40
N PRO A 214 2.50 -16.59 6.81
CA PRO A 214 2.34 -17.95 7.29
C PRO A 214 2.85 -19.01 6.29
N LYS A 215 3.44 -20.09 6.76
CA LYS A 215 3.98 -21.18 5.90
C LYS A 215 2.92 -21.82 5.00
N ASP A 216 1.69 -21.87 5.46
CA ASP A 216 0.56 -22.42 4.70
C ASP A 216 0.06 -21.50 3.59
N SER A 217 0.60 -20.28 3.49
CA SER A 217 0.33 -19.35 2.38
C SER A 217 0.64 -19.97 1.01
N ALA A 218 1.60 -20.88 0.92
CA ALA A 218 1.91 -21.62 -0.29
C ALA A 218 0.74 -22.49 -0.84
N GLN A 219 -0.28 -22.76 -0.02
CA GLN A 219 -1.48 -23.50 -0.43
C GLN A 219 -2.55 -22.60 -1.07
N TRP A 220 -2.39 -21.29 -0.97
CA TRP A 220 -3.30 -20.34 -1.56
C TRP A 220 -3.01 -20.16 -3.05
N GLN A 221 -4.06 -20.15 -3.84
CA GLN A 221 -4.06 -19.72 -5.23
C GLN A 221 -4.72 -18.36 -5.31
N GLY A 222 -4.54 -17.63 -6.40
CA GLY A 222 -5.19 -16.35 -6.52
C GLY A 222 -4.73 -15.52 -7.69
N ASP A 223 -5.23 -14.31 -7.73
CA ASP A 223 -4.86 -13.35 -8.73
C ASP A 223 -4.94 -11.91 -8.19
N TYR A 224 -4.17 -11.02 -8.81
CA TYR A 224 -4.23 -9.59 -8.62
C TYR A 224 -4.57 -8.89 -9.93
N GLN A 225 -5.56 -8.02 -9.90
CA GLN A 225 -6.03 -7.23 -11.04
C GLN A 225 -5.98 -5.74 -10.72
N LYS A 226 -5.53 -4.92 -11.67
CA LYS A 226 -5.30 -3.48 -11.50
C LYS A 226 -5.96 -2.68 -12.63
N LEU A 227 -6.71 -1.65 -12.26
CA LEU A 227 -7.14 -0.57 -13.15
C LEU A 227 -6.11 0.57 -13.09
N ARG A 228 -5.59 0.96 -14.22
CA ARG A 228 -4.69 2.12 -14.41
C ARG A 228 -4.90 2.72 -15.79
N GLN A 229 -4.40 3.92 -16.03
CA GLN A 229 -4.52 4.56 -17.35
C GLN A 229 -3.51 4.01 -18.35
N ARG A 230 -2.25 3.85 -17.92
CA ARG A 230 -1.13 3.37 -18.73
C ARG A 230 -0.62 2.04 -18.17
N GLU A 231 -0.02 1.22 -19.04
CA GLU A 231 0.57 -0.06 -18.65
C GLU A 231 1.78 0.07 -17.73
N SER A 232 2.34 1.26 -17.61
CA SER A 232 3.49 1.58 -16.77
C SER A 232 3.26 2.89 -16.01
N TRP A 233 4.02 3.12 -14.92
CA TRP A 233 4.06 4.33 -14.09
C TRP A 233 2.88 4.54 -13.15
N ASP A 234 1.67 4.21 -13.55
CA ASP A 234 0.47 4.63 -12.84
C ASP A 234 0.23 3.81 -11.56
N PHE A 235 -0.21 4.51 -10.54
CA PHE A 235 -0.82 3.92 -9.35
C PHE A 235 -2.16 3.26 -9.70
N PRO A 236 -2.65 2.29 -8.88
CA PRO A 236 -3.98 1.73 -9.08
C PRO A 236 -5.08 2.76 -8.83
N GLU A 237 -5.95 2.97 -9.80
CA GLU A 237 -7.24 3.64 -9.63
C GLU A 237 -8.27 2.72 -8.95
N ALA A 238 -8.07 1.41 -9.10
CA ALA A 238 -8.65 0.33 -8.33
C ALA A 238 -7.76 -0.92 -8.52
N GLY A 239 -7.44 -1.58 -7.44
CA GLY A 239 -6.76 -2.88 -7.43
C GLY A 239 -7.57 -3.88 -6.63
N VAL A 240 -7.60 -5.14 -7.05
CA VAL A 240 -8.30 -6.24 -6.38
C VAL A 240 -7.41 -7.46 -6.33
N ALA A 241 -7.13 -7.95 -5.12
CA ALA A 241 -6.54 -9.25 -4.87
C ALA A 241 -7.64 -10.23 -4.46
N VAL A 242 -7.68 -11.40 -5.07
CA VAL A 242 -8.51 -12.52 -4.65
C VAL A 242 -7.61 -13.72 -4.45
N MET A 243 -7.68 -14.32 -3.27
CA MET A 243 -6.96 -15.53 -2.93
C MET A 243 -7.94 -16.60 -2.47
N TRP A 244 -7.66 -17.87 -2.78
CA TRP A 244 -8.51 -18.99 -2.38
C TRP A 244 -7.69 -20.24 -2.05
N LYS A 245 -8.27 -21.08 -1.20
CA LYS A 245 -7.80 -22.45 -0.94
C LYS A 245 -8.84 -23.46 -1.40
N ARG A 246 -8.40 -24.64 -1.83
CA ARG A 246 -9.25 -25.77 -2.18
C ARG A 246 -8.78 -27.06 -1.51
N ASN A 247 -9.73 -27.89 -1.11
CA ASN A 247 -9.50 -29.27 -0.71
C ASN A 247 -10.02 -30.18 -1.84
N GLY A 248 -9.16 -30.43 -2.86
CA GLY A 248 -9.55 -31.22 -4.06
C GLY A 248 -10.19 -30.35 -5.16
N VAL A 249 -11.02 -30.97 -6.00
CA VAL A 249 -11.59 -30.39 -7.25
C VAL A 249 -12.88 -29.59 -7.01
N ASN A 250 -13.40 -29.63 -5.78
CA ASN A 250 -14.69 -29.02 -5.44
C ASN A 250 -14.57 -27.49 -5.13
N ALA A 251 -15.66 -26.95 -4.62
CA ALA A 251 -15.75 -25.57 -4.17
C ALA A 251 -14.53 -25.14 -3.33
N PRO A 252 -14.10 -23.85 -3.40
CA PRO A 252 -13.08 -23.37 -2.50
C PRO A 252 -13.58 -23.46 -1.05
N ASN A 253 -12.70 -23.85 -0.15
CA ASN A 253 -13.01 -23.93 1.29
C ASN A 253 -12.69 -22.61 2.03
N ASP A 254 -11.94 -21.73 1.40
CA ASP A 254 -11.69 -20.38 1.89
C ASP A 254 -11.43 -19.41 0.72
N ILE A 255 -11.92 -18.18 0.84
CA ILE A 255 -11.69 -17.09 -0.10
C ILE A 255 -11.36 -15.83 0.69
N ARG A 256 -10.37 -15.06 0.24
CA ARG A 256 -10.01 -13.75 0.77
C ARG A 256 -10.00 -12.72 -0.35
N VAL A 257 -10.55 -11.55 -0.08
CA VAL A 257 -10.60 -10.46 -1.04
C VAL A 257 -10.11 -9.18 -0.37
N ALA A 258 -9.17 -8.51 -1.02
CA ALA A 258 -8.72 -7.19 -0.61
C ALA A 258 -8.65 -6.23 -1.80
N THR A 259 -8.83 -4.94 -1.52
CA THR A 259 -8.83 -3.88 -2.54
C THR A 259 -7.85 -2.77 -2.18
N THR A 260 -7.40 -2.04 -3.19
CA THR A 260 -6.59 -0.82 -3.05
C THR A 260 -6.99 0.23 -4.08
N GLY A 261 -6.53 1.45 -3.92
CA GLY A 261 -6.80 2.54 -4.85
C GLY A 261 -8.22 3.09 -4.75
N LEU A 262 -8.97 2.83 -3.69
CA LEU A 262 -10.39 3.19 -3.57
C LEU A 262 -10.69 4.11 -2.39
N GLU A 263 -10.06 3.87 -1.24
CA GLU A 263 -10.26 4.58 0.02
C GLU A 263 -8.90 4.94 0.65
N SER A 264 -8.89 5.61 1.79
CA SER A 264 -7.63 6.01 2.47
C SER A 264 -6.84 4.82 3.02
N ILE A 265 -7.46 3.64 3.08
CA ILE A 265 -6.84 2.37 3.46
C ILE A 265 -7.08 1.31 2.38
N PRO A 266 -6.28 0.24 2.33
CA PRO A 266 -6.66 -0.95 1.59
C PRO A 266 -7.86 -1.61 2.27
N GLY A 267 -8.87 -2.00 1.49
CA GLY A 267 -10.07 -2.68 2.01
C GLY A 267 -9.82 -4.18 2.15
N PHE A 268 -10.24 -4.79 3.28
CA PHE A 268 -10.28 -6.24 3.46
C PHE A 268 -11.73 -6.71 3.60
N HIS A 269 -12.18 -7.58 2.69
CA HIS A 269 -13.60 -7.89 2.47
C HIS A 269 -13.95 -9.32 2.90
N GLN A 270 -13.51 -9.72 4.10
CA GLN A 270 -13.64 -11.10 4.58
C GLN A 270 -15.10 -11.53 4.75
N SER A 271 -15.98 -10.66 5.26
CA SER A 271 -17.40 -10.98 5.43
C SER A 271 -18.12 -11.25 4.10
N GLN A 272 -17.80 -10.48 3.06
CA GLN A 272 -18.33 -10.68 1.71
C GLN A 272 -17.83 -11.98 1.09
N ALA A 273 -16.56 -12.32 1.32
CA ALA A 273 -15.95 -13.54 0.85
C ALA A 273 -16.55 -14.79 1.53
N GLN A 274 -16.73 -14.74 2.86
CA GLN A 274 -17.37 -15.83 3.62
C GLN A 274 -18.81 -16.07 3.19
N HIS A 275 -19.60 -15.00 3.06
CA HIS A 275 -20.99 -15.11 2.58
C HIS A 275 -21.09 -15.75 1.19
N ALA A 276 -20.13 -15.52 0.30
CA ALA A 276 -20.09 -16.14 -1.02
C ALA A 276 -19.79 -17.65 -0.98
N LEU A 277 -19.22 -18.14 0.13
CA LEU A 277 -18.91 -19.57 0.33
C LEU A 277 -20.09 -20.37 0.90
N GLU A 278 -21.03 -19.73 1.62
CA GLU A 278 -22.13 -20.41 2.31
C GLU A 278 -22.96 -21.30 1.37
N ASP A 279 -23.25 -20.79 0.15
CA ASP A 279 -23.99 -21.52 -0.87
C ASP A 279 -23.22 -21.49 -2.21
N TRP A 280 -22.00 -22.04 -2.21
CA TRP A 280 -21.13 -21.95 -3.38
C TRP A 280 -21.72 -22.62 -4.62
N ASN A 281 -22.03 -21.82 -5.62
CA ASN A 281 -22.57 -22.18 -6.93
C ASN A 281 -21.70 -21.64 -8.08
N GLY A 282 -20.38 -21.78 -7.96
CA GLY A 282 -19.42 -21.43 -9.02
C GLY A 282 -19.60 -20.00 -9.54
N LYS A 283 -20.02 -19.88 -10.80
CA LYS A 283 -20.13 -18.58 -11.47
C LYS A 283 -21.08 -17.60 -10.79
N GLU A 284 -22.19 -18.07 -10.25
CA GLU A 284 -23.19 -17.24 -9.59
C GLU A 284 -22.65 -16.68 -8.28
N SER A 285 -21.96 -17.48 -7.48
CA SER A 285 -21.28 -17.02 -6.25
C SER A 285 -20.22 -15.96 -6.54
N ILE A 286 -19.42 -16.15 -7.61
CA ILE A 286 -18.45 -15.12 -8.06
C ILE A 286 -19.15 -13.84 -8.48
N MET A 287 -20.29 -13.90 -9.16
CA MET A 287 -21.05 -12.71 -9.54
C MET A 287 -21.61 -11.97 -8.32
N SER A 288 -22.13 -12.71 -7.34
CA SER A 288 -22.63 -12.19 -6.07
C SER A 288 -21.51 -11.55 -5.25
N LEU A 289 -20.36 -12.24 -5.12
CA LEU A 289 -19.16 -11.71 -4.47
C LEU A 289 -18.72 -10.40 -5.10
N ALA A 290 -18.57 -10.36 -6.43
CA ALA A 290 -18.13 -9.17 -7.15
C ALA A 290 -19.09 -8.00 -6.97
N GLU A 291 -20.39 -8.26 -6.89
CA GLU A 291 -21.40 -7.22 -6.66
C GLU A 291 -21.38 -6.73 -5.20
N SER A 292 -21.17 -7.62 -4.24
CA SER A 292 -21.05 -7.25 -2.82
C SER A 292 -19.80 -6.38 -2.56
N ILE A 293 -18.65 -6.71 -3.18
CA ILE A 293 -17.44 -5.88 -3.12
C ILE A 293 -17.70 -4.51 -3.74
N ARG A 294 -18.36 -4.44 -4.93
CA ARG A 294 -18.75 -3.16 -5.54
C ARG A 294 -19.57 -2.27 -4.62
N LYS A 295 -20.46 -2.87 -3.84
CA LYS A 295 -21.32 -2.13 -2.88
C LYS A 295 -20.55 -1.70 -1.63
N ALA A 296 -19.56 -2.47 -1.19
CA ALA A 296 -18.77 -2.21 0.01
C ALA A 296 -17.82 -1.02 -0.15
N VAL A 297 -17.19 -0.86 -1.33
CA VAL A 297 -16.17 0.18 -1.55
C VAL A 297 -16.79 1.58 -1.74
N LYS A 298 -16.12 2.60 -1.19
CA LYS A 298 -16.61 3.99 -1.13
C LYS A 298 -15.58 4.99 -1.71
N PRO A 299 -15.16 4.84 -2.99
CA PRO A 299 -14.26 5.81 -3.60
C PRO A 299 -14.90 7.20 -3.70
N VAL A 300 -14.07 8.24 -3.58
CA VAL A 300 -14.45 9.64 -3.74
C VAL A 300 -13.77 10.26 -4.96
N GLN A 301 -14.15 11.48 -5.37
CA GLN A 301 -13.54 12.14 -6.54
C GLN A 301 -12.23 12.82 -6.19
N ASN A 302 -11.19 12.03 -5.99
CA ASN A 302 -9.84 12.48 -5.61
C ASN A 302 -8.73 11.96 -6.52
N THR A 303 -9.09 11.23 -7.57
CA THR A 303 -8.22 10.70 -8.63
C THR A 303 -8.88 10.86 -9.99
N TRP A 304 -8.27 10.34 -11.05
CA TRP A 304 -8.68 10.61 -12.45
C TRP A 304 -10.06 10.05 -12.82
N TYR A 305 -10.37 8.82 -12.37
CA TYR A 305 -11.65 8.20 -12.70
C TYR A 305 -12.74 8.54 -11.68
N THR A 306 -13.97 8.64 -12.18
CA THR A 306 -15.13 8.91 -11.31
C THR A 306 -15.35 7.79 -10.29
N PRO A 307 -15.90 8.10 -9.11
CA PRO A 307 -16.25 7.10 -8.10
C PRO A 307 -17.16 5.99 -8.64
N SER A 308 -18.13 6.34 -9.49
CA SER A 308 -19.04 5.39 -10.11
C SER A 308 -18.30 4.42 -11.02
N TYR A 309 -17.39 4.91 -11.87
CA TYR A 309 -16.58 4.08 -12.74
C TYR A 309 -15.63 3.16 -11.96
N ARG A 310 -14.95 3.68 -10.94
CA ARG A 310 -14.05 2.90 -10.08
C ARG A 310 -14.81 1.75 -9.37
N ARG A 311 -16.02 2.02 -8.83
CA ARG A 311 -16.90 0.96 -8.28
C ARG A 311 -17.30 -0.07 -9.35
N LYS A 312 -17.70 0.37 -10.54
CA LYS A 312 -18.02 -0.56 -11.66
C LYS A 312 -16.83 -1.44 -12.02
N MET A 313 -15.65 -0.84 -12.10
CA MET A 313 -14.42 -1.58 -12.42
C MET A 313 -14.00 -2.53 -11.31
N THR A 314 -14.16 -2.17 -10.04
CA THR A 314 -13.92 -3.09 -8.90
C THR A 314 -14.69 -4.40 -9.07
N ARG A 315 -15.98 -4.34 -9.45
CA ARG A 315 -16.78 -5.53 -9.77
C ARG A 315 -16.17 -6.35 -10.92
N ILE A 316 -15.71 -5.70 -11.97
CA ILE A 316 -15.12 -6.37 -13.13
C ILE A 316 -13.79 -7.02 -12.77
N LEU A 317 -12.93 -6.30 -12.02
CA LEU A 317 -11.63 -6.81 -11.57
C LEU A 317 -11.80 -7.99 -10.63
N THR A 318 -12.76 -7.96 -9.69
CA THR A 318 -13.08 -9.11 -8.82
C THR A 318 -13.44 -10.33 -9.64
N LYS A 319 -14.32 -10.20 -10.64
CA LYS A 319 -14.67 -11.30 -11.53
C LYS A 319 -13.47 -11.86 -12.30
N ARG A 320 -12.59 -10.99 -12.79
CA ARG A 320 -11.36 -11.40 -13.49
C ARG A 320 -10.39 -12.11 -12.57
N ALA A 321 -10.20 -11.59 -11.36
CA ALA A 321 -9.33 -12.22 -10.36
C ALA A 321 -9.86 -13.60 -9.91
N CYS A 322 -11.17 -13.83 -9.98
CA CYS A 322 -11.78 -15.12 -9.69
C CYS A 322 -11.79 -16.08 -10.90
N ALA A 323 -11.25 -15.73 -12.07
CA ALA A 323 -11.35 -16.58 -13.26
C ALA A 323 -10.76 -17.99 -13.03
N GLY A 324 -9.60 -18.08 -12.36
CA GLY A 324 -8.96 -19.34 -12.00
C GLY A 324 -9.83 -20.25 -11.11
N LEU A 325 -10.78 -19.69 -10.36
CA LEU A 325 -11.74 -20.49 -9.57
C LEU A 325 -12.67 -21.35 -10.44
N LEU A 326 -12.84 -21.03 -11.72
CA LEU A 326 -13.72 -21.74 -12.65
C LEU A 326 -12.96 -22.70 -13.58
N GLU A 327 -11.68 -22.45 -13.83
CA GLU A 327 -10.89 -23.21 -14.82
C GLU A 327 -10.50 -24.61 -14.31
N ASP A 328 -10.29 -24.77 -13.02
CA ASP A 328 -9.95 -26.05 -12.40
C ASP A 328 -11.18 -26.96 -12.15
N SER A 329 -12.36 -26.56 -12.64
CA SER A 329 -13.61 -27.35 -12.52
C SER A 329 -13.88 -28.21 -13.77
N LYS A 330 -12.92 -28.27 -14.70
CA LYS A 330 -12.95 -29.14 -15.88
C LYS A 330 -11.94 -30.31 -15.75
#